data_99996d67948c063a986ede022cd2eb3b
#
_entry.id   99996d67948c063a986ede022cd2eb3b
#
_cell.length_a   1.000
_cell.length_b   1.000
_cell.length_c   1.000
_cell.angle_alpha   90.00
_cell.angle_beta   90.00
_cell.angle_gamma   90.00
#
_symmetry.space_group_name_H-M   'P 1'
#
loop_
_entity.id
_entity.type
_entity.pdbx_description
1 polymer ?
#
loop_
_entity_poly.entity_id
_entity_poly.type
_entity_poly.pdbx_seq_one_letter_code
_entity_poly.pdbx_strand_id
1 'polypeptide(L)'
;AIFNRTPLAPNAFAPLPVGAVKPRGYLLSVECMMASAITGNLPRVWDSMRDNAWMGGKGESWERGPYYLDGLLPLAWQLGDEELKNTAMKFVEWTLSSQREDGFFGPADNEDWWPRMVMLKCLQQYFTATGDKRVLSFMNRYFAYMYRNLDEKPLGLWAIARAGDNIQIVQWLYNITGQKALLKLCDKLLEQSIDWTGYFHTFPDARDQKRAFPWSLLKPMLDESSDPWSPGWQQHQHTHVVNLAMALKTPMLDYALHGCIKQAEAFKTGWAKLMRAHGLALGMFSGDEHLSGA
;
A
#
# COMPACT_ATOMS: atom_id res chain seq x y z
N ALA A 1 11.80 12.94 -12.67
CA ALA A 1 10.55 13.07 -11.93
C ALA A 1 9.38 12.70 -12.86
N ILE A 2 8.37 12.02 -12.32
CA ILE A 2 7.18 11.60 -13.07
C ILE A 2 6.02 12.46 -12.56
N PHE A 3 5.45 13.27 -13.43
CA PHE A 3 4.31 14.11 -13.15
C PHE A 3 3.03 13.49 -13.73
N ASN A 4 1.88 13.92 -13.22
CA ASN A 4 0.58 13.49 -13.72
C ASN A 4 0.41 13.88 -15.18
N ARG A 5 0.02 12.88 -15.98
CA ARG A 5 -0.34 13.02 -17.39
C ARG A 5 -1.84 13.28 -17.50
N THR A 6 -2.24 14.20 -18.37
CA THR A 6 -3.65 14.41 -18.73
C THR A 6 -4.32 13.08 -19.12
N PRO A 7 -5.56 12.75 -18.61
CA PRO A 7 -6.50 13.65 -17.93
C PRO A 7 -6.33 13.77 -16.40
N LEU A 8 -5.36 13.11 -15.76
CA LEU A 8 -5.17 13.29 -14.33
C LEU A 8 -4.90 14.76 -14.00
N ALA A 9 -5.49 15.23 -12.89
CA ALA A 9 -5.23 16.59 -12.41
C ALA A 9 -3.72 16.77 -12.13
N PRO A 10 -3.15 17.94 -12.47
CA PRO A 10 -1.73 18.18 -12.33
C PRO A 10 -1.30 18.16 -10.85
N ASN A 11 -0.17 17.55 -10.56
CA ASN A 11 0.46 17.59 -9.25
C ASN A 11 1.58 18.65 -9.22
N ALA A 12 1.68 19.38 -8.10
CA ALA A 12 2.72 20.39 -7.92
C ALA A 12 4.10 19.78 -7.61
N PHE A 13 4.12 18.57 -7.04
CA PHE A 13 5.34 17.87 -6.67
C PHE A 13 5.33 16.46 -7.25
N ALA A 14 6.51 15.93 -7.56
CA ALA A 14 6.71 14.55 -7.95
C ALA A 14 7.71 13.87 -7.00
N PRO A 15 7.51 12.59 -6.66
CA PRO A 15 8.47 11.85 -5.85
C PRO A 15 9.85 11.81 -6.52
N LEU A 16 10.88 11.97 -5.73
CA LEU A 16 12.25 11.73 -6.17
C LEU A 16 12.51 10.21 -6.28
N PRO A 17 13.40 9.79 -7.18
CA PRO A 17 13.82 8.39 -7.24
C PRO A 17 14.41 7.92 -5.89
N VAL A 18 14.20 6.66 -5.56
CA VAL A 18 14.81 6.04 -4.37
C VAL A 18 16.34 6.17 -4.47
N GLY A 19 16.95 6.63 -3.39
CA GLY A 19 18.39 6.87 -3.31
C GLY A 19 18.87 8.22 -3.86
N ALA A 20 17.98 9.06 -4.43
CA ALA A 20 18.35 10.40 -4.90
C ALA A 20 18.66 11.37 -3.75
N VAL A 21 18.06 11.16 -2.59
CA VAL A 21 18.39 11.91 -1.37
C VAL A 21 19.18 11.00 -0.44
N LYS A 22 20.27 11.51 0.11
CA LYS A 22 21.13 10.75 1.02
C LYS A 22 21.00 11.30 2.43
N PRO A 23 20.75 10.45 3.45
CA PRO A 23 20.70 10.87 4.83
C PRO A 23 22.09 11.38 5.29
N ARG A 24 22.07 12.26 6.28
CA ARG A 24 23.28 12.75 6.96
C ARG A 24 23.02 12.92 8.46
N GLY A 25 24.12 12.99 9.24
CA GLY A 25 24.06 13.19 10.68
C GLY A 25 23.17 12.13 11.37
N TYR A 26 22.25 12.58 12.20
CA TYR A 26 21.37 11.69 12.96
C TYR A 26 20.60 10.70 12.09
N LEU A 27 20.03 11.15 10.97
CA LEU A 27 19.27 10.27 10.07
C LEU A 27 20.14 9.15 9.47
N LEU A 28 21.37 9.46 9.09
CA LEU A 28 22.32 8.45 8.64
C LEU A 28 22.63 7.43 9.75
N SER A 29 22.83 7.90 10.99
CA SER A 29 23.08 7.01 12.12
C SER A 29 21.89 6.07 12.37
N VAL A 30 20.65 6.55 12.26
CA VAL A 30 19.44 5.73 12.39
C VAL A 30 19.37 4.68 11.27
N GLU A 31 19.60 5.06 10.01
CA GLU A 31 19.60 4.10 8.89
C GLU A 31 20.70 3.05 9.03
N CYS A 32 21.90 3.42 9.45
CA CYS A 32 22.98 2.48 9.73
C CYS A 32 22.61 1.50 10.86
N MET A 33 21.95 1.98 11.92
CA MET A 33 21.43 1.09 12.97
C MET A 33 20.36 0.13 12.45
N MET A 34 19.44 0.59 11.60
CA MET A 34 18.44 -0.27 10.98
C MET A 34 19.10 -1.36 10.12
N ALA A 35 20.11 -0.99 9.34
CA ALA A 35 20.85 -1.92 8.48
C ALA A 35 21.61 -2.97 9.29
N SER A 36 22.29 -2.59 10.37
CA SER A 36 23.07 -3.50 11.21
C SER A 36 22.25 -4.29 12.24
N ALA A 37 21.03 -3.81 12.57
CA ALA A 37 20.14 -4.44 13.53
C ALA A 37 19.09 -5.33 12.83
N ILE A 38 17.80 -5.17 13.20
CA ILE A 38 16.73 -6.09 12.79
C ILE A 38 16.51 -6.09 11.28
N THR A 39 16.43 -4.92 10.62
CA THR A 39 16.11 -4.87 9.18
C THR A 39 17.13 -5.64 8.35
N GLY A 40 18.42 -5.42 8.58
CA GLY A 40 19.48 -6.13 7.85
C GLY A 40 19.61 -7.61 8.19
N ASN A 41 19.15 -8.03 9.38
CA ASN A 41 19.32 -9.40 9.87
C ASN A 41 18.00 -10.17 9.95
N LEU A 42 16.87 -9.62 9.58
CA LEU A 42 15.55 -10.24 9.74
C LEU A 42 15.47 -11.67 9.17
N PRO A 43 16.02 -11.98 7.97
CA PRO A 43 16.03 -13.34 7.45
C PRO A 43 16.87 -14.33 8.28
N ARG A 44 17.78 -13.84 9.12
CA ARG A 44 18.60 -14.69 10.01
C ARG A 44 17.89 -15.05 11.31
N VAL A 45 17.01 -14.15 11.80
CA VAL A 45 16.41 -14.25 13.13
C VAL A 45 14.92 -14.61 13.12
N TRP A 46 14.27 -14.54 11.98
CA TRP A 46 12.84 -14.82 11.84
C TRP A 46 12.55 -15.82 10.73
N ASP A 47 12.00 -16.97 11.09
CA ASP A 47 11.76 -18.09 10.17
C ASP A 47 10.82 -17.72 9.02
N SER A 48 9.80 -16.87 9.27
CA SER A 48 8.92 -16.35 8.21
C SER A 48 9.66 -15.60 7.11
N MET A 49 10.84 -15.04 7.39
CA MET A 49 11.65 -14.32 6.41
C MET A 49 12.77 -15.18 5.84
N ARG A 50 13.26 -16.18 6.60
CA ARG A 50 14.37 -17.03 6.15
C ARG A 50 14.05 -17.82 4.90
N ASP A 51 12.84 -18.35 4.80
CA ASP A 51 12.35 -19.18 3.68
C ASP A 51 11.05 -18.60 3.12
N ASN A 52 10.99 -17.27 2.95
CA ASN A 52 9.76 -16.59 2.52
C ASN A 52 9.38 -16.97 1.10
N ALA A 53 8.08 -17.19 0.85
CA ALA A 53 7.58 -17.60 -0.45
C ALA A 53 7.79 -16.53 -1.55
N TRP A 54 7.87 -15.25 -1.19
CA TRP A 54 8.15 -14.16 -2.14
C TRP A 54 9.62 -14.08 -2.61
N MET A 55 10.47 -14.98 -2.14
CA MET A 55 11.82 -15.21 -2.69
C MET A 55 12.04 -16.67 -3.11
N GLY A 56 10.95 -17.42 -3.35
CA GLY A 56 10.98 -18.81 -3.82
C GLY A 56 11.04 -19.84 -2.73
N GLY A 57 10.91 -19.47 -1.46
CA GLY A 57 10.83 -20.37 -0.34
C GLY A 57 9.45 -21.03 -0.16
N LYS A 58 9.29 -21.77 0.93
CA LYS A 58 8.05 -22.47 1.31
C LYS A 58 7.39 -21.90 2.57
N GLY A 59 7.92 -20.79 3.08
CA GLY A 59 7.43 -20.14 4.28
C GLY A 59 6.21 -19.24 4.00
N GLU A 60 6.12 -18.17 4.75
CA GLU A 60 4.99 -17.24 4.66
C GLU A 60 4.84 -16.69 3.25
N SER A 61 3.61 -16.74 2.72
CA SER A 61 3.27 -16.38 1.34
C SER A 61 2.37 -15.14 1.23
N TRP A 62 1.98 -14.53 2.37
CA TRP A 62 1.06 -13.41 2.39
C TRP A 62 1.79 -12.05 2.36
N GLU A 63 1.68 -11.23 3.41
CA GLU A 63 2.14 -9.83 3.33
C GLU A 63 3.53 -9.56 3.93
N ARG A 64 4.09 -10.48 4.74
CA ARG A 64 5.34 -10.22 5.47
C ARG A 64 6.54 -10.00 4.57
N GLY A 65 6.67 -10.82 3.51
CA GLY A 65 7.73 -10.65 2.52
C GLY A 65 7.65 -9.30 1.80
N PRO A 66 6.51 -8.93 1.20
CA PRO A 66 6.31 -7.63 0.61
C PRO A 66 6.57 -6.45 1.55
N TYR A 67 6.07 -6.48 2.78
CA TYR A 67 6.34 -5.42 3.77
C TYR A 67 7.81 -5.31 4.16
N TYR A 68 8.47 -6.45 4.31
CA TYR A 68 9.91 -6.43 4.57
C TYR A 68 10.67 -5.77 3.42
N LEU A 69 10.35 -6.12 2.19
CA LEU A 69 10.97 -5.54 1.00
C LEU A 69 10.66 -4.04 0.88
N ASP A 70 9.45 -3.59 1.23
CA ASP A 70 9.04 -2.18 1.19
C ASP A 70 9.93 -1.28 2.07
N GLY A 71 10.47 -1.81 3.16
CA GLY A 71 11.45 -1.14 4.02
C GLY A 71 12.90 -1.39 3.61
N LEU A 72 13.25 -2.62 3.27
CA LEU A 72 14.62 -3.03 2.95
C LEU A 72 15.15 -2.34 1.69
N LEU A 73 14.34 -2.28 0.63
CA LEU A 73 14.76 -1.76 -0.67
C LEU A 73 15.20 -0.29 -0.59
N PRO A 74 14.39 0.66 -0.08
CA PRO A 74 14.83 2.04 0.04
C PRO A 74 16.05 2.19 0.96
N LEU A 75 16.12 1.45 2.07
CA LEU A 75 17.28 1.46 2.96
C LEU A 75 18.56 1.06 2.23
N ALA A 76 18.51 -0.03 1.47
CA ALA A 76 19.66 -0.55 0.72
C ALA A 76 20.20 0.45 -0.31
N TRP A 77 19.30 1.11 -1.05
CA TRP A 77 19.69 2.11 -2.07
C TRP A 77 20.12 3.45 -1.48
N GLN A 78 19.51 3.88 -0.37
CA GLN A 78 19.91 5.10 0.33
C GLN A 78 21.31 4.98 0.91
N LEU A 79 21.61 3.88 1.58
CA LEU A 79 22.95 3.62 2.12
C LEU A 79 23.97 3.21 1.04
N GLY A 80 23.52 2.68 -0.09
CA GLY A 80 24.39 2.10 -1.10
C GLY A 80 24.99 0.75 -0.64
N ASP A 81 24.29 0.04 0.25
CA ASP A 81 24.76 -1.21 0.85
C ASP A 81 24.49 -2.40 -0.08
N GLU A 82 25.56 -3.03 -0.57
CA GLU A 82 25.46 -4.12 -1.54
C GLU A 82 24.91 -5.44 -0.93
N GLU A 83 25.14 -5.71 0.35
CA GLU A 83 24.60 -6.91 1.01
C GLU A 83 23.07 -6.78 1.14
N LEU A 84 22.59 -5.62 1.56
CA LEU A 84 21.14 -5.34 1.62
C LEU A 84 20.51 -5.34 0.22
N LYS A 85 21.17 -4.78 -0.79
CA LYS A 85 20.68 -4.84 -2.18
C LYS A 85 20.58 -6.28 -2.66
N ASN A 86 21.60 -7.10 -2.42
CA ASN A 86 21.58 -8.52 -2.79
C ASN A 86 20.44 -9.27 -2.12
N THR A 87 20.12 -8.92 -0.87
CA THR A 87 18.96 -9.48 -0.16
C THR A 87 17.65 -9.03 -0.80
N ALA A 88 17.49 -7.74 -1.08
CA ALA A 88 16.29 -7.20 -1.75
C ALA A 88 16.09 -7.81 -3.15
N MET A 89 17.18 -8.02 -3.90
CA MET A 89 17.13 -8.58 -5.24
C MET A 89 16.61 -10.02 -5.29
N LYS A 90 16.73 -10.82 -4.23
CA LYS A 90 16.13 -12.14 -4.18
C LYS A 90 14.61 -12.06 -4.31
N PHE A 91 13.99 -11.12 -3.61
CA PHE A 91 12.55 -10.86 -3.72
C PHE A 91 12.15 -10.31 -5.08
N VAL A 92 12.88 -9.31 -5.58
CA VAL A 92 12.59 -8.65 -6.86
C VAL A 92 12.68 -9.64 -8.02
N GLU A 93 13.79 -10.36 -8.15
CA GLU A 93 14.01 -11.29 -9.28
C GLU A 93 13.02 -12.46 -9.23
N TRP A 94 12.80 -13.03 -8.04
CA TRP A 94 11.81 -14.07 -7.90
C TRP A 94 10.41 -13.57 -8.29
N THR A 95 10.00 -12.41 -7.80
CA THR A 95 8.70 -11.83 -8.12
C THR A 95 8.53 -11.63 -9.62
N LEU A 96 9.53 -11.03 -10.28
CA LEU A 96 9.48 -10.82 -11.74
C LEU A 96 9.40 -12.14 -12.52
N SER A 97 10.09 -13.18 -12.04
CA SER A 97 10.07 -14.52 -12.67
C SER A 97 8.80 -15.31 -12.39
N SER A 98 8.08 -15.00 -11.32
CA SER A 98 6.86 -15.70 -10.91
C SER A 98 5.63 -15.38 -11.77
N GLN A 99 5.74 -14.41 -12.68
CA GLN A 99 4.60 -13.98 -13.47
C GLN A 99 4.16 -15.05 -14.46
N ARG A 100 2.90 -15.47 -14.32
CA ARG A 100 2.26 -16.47 -15.21
C ARG A 100 1.94 -15.88 -16.58
N GLU A 101 1.59 -16.74 -17.52
CA GLU A 101 1.18 -16.35 -18.88
C GLU A 101 -0.05 -15.43 -18.88
N ASP A 102 -1.01 -15.68 -17.98
CA ASP A 102 -2.21 -14.85 -17.82
C ASP A 102 -1.93 -13.45 -17.26
N GLY A 103 -0.75 -13.23 -16.69
CA GLY A 103 -0.31 -11.97 -16.09
C GLY A 103 -0.35 -11.93 -14.56
N PHE A 104 -0.96 -12.93 -13.89
CA PHE A 104 -0.92 -13.02 -12.43
C PHE A 104 0.48 -13.36 -11.93
N PHE A 105 0.80 -13.10 -10.67
CA PHE A 105 2.14 -13.32 -10.11
C PHE A 105 2.12 -13.59 -8.61
N GLY A 106 3.25 -14.03 -8.10
CA GLY A 106 3.48 -14.28 -6.68
C GLY A 106 3.27 -15.73 -6.28
N PRO A 107 3.28 -16.06 -4.99
CA PRO A 107 3.14 -17.41 -4.47
C PRO A 107 1.88 -18.10 -4.96
N ALA A 108 2.02 -19.37 -5.34
CA ALA A 108 0.93 -20.14 -5.97
C ALA A 108 -0.21 -20.50 -5.00
N ASP A 109 0.11 -20.59 -3.70
CA ASP A 109 -0.83 -20.88 -2.62
C ASP A 109 -1.57 -19.66 -2.09
N ASN A 110 -1.30 -18.48 -2.65
CA ASN A 110 -1.90 -17.22 -2.26
C ASN A 110 -2.44 -16.48 -3.46
N GLU A 111 -3.75 -16.26 -3.49
CA GLU A 111 -4.43 -15.50 -4.55
C GLU A 111 -5.02 -14.17 -4.07
N ASP A 112 -4.74 -13.74 -2.83
CA ASP A 112 -5.21 -12.46 -2.29
C ASP A 112 -4.60 -11.28 -3.07
N TRP A 113 -5.43 -10.30 -3.38
CA TRP A 113 -4.99 -9.08 -4.06
C TRP A 113 -4.05 -8.23 -3.22
N TRP A 114 -4.25 -8.22 -1.88
CA TRP A 114 -3.57 -7.31 -0.98
C TRP A 114 -2.04 -7.43 -0.96
N PRO A 115 -1.41 -8.60 -0.78
CA PRO A 115 0.05 -8.71 -0.77
C PRO A 115 0.69 -8.22 -2.07
N ARG A 116 -0.02 -8.38 -3.18
CA ARG A 116 0.42 -7.92 -4.50
C ARG A 116 0.45 -6.41 -4.62
N MET A 117 -0.48 -5.69 -3.95
CA MET A 117 -0.48 -4.22 -3.91
C MET A 117 0.80 -3.70 -3.25
N VAL A 118 1.23 -4.34 -2.15
CA VAL A 118 2.49 -4.00 -1.47
C VAL A 118 3.70 -4.32 -2.34
N MET A 119 3.71 -5.51 -2.96
CA MET A 119 4.83 -5.90 -3.84
C MET A 119 4.95 -4.99 -5.06
N LEU A 120 3.84 -4.54 -5.64
CA LEU A 120 3.87 -3.57 -6.74
C LEU A 120 4.47 -2.23 -6.33
N LYS A 121 4.23 -1.77 -5.10
CA LYS A 121 4.89 -0.60 -4.54
C LYS A 121 6.40 -0.81 -4.43
N CYS A 122 6.84 -1.98 -3.98
CA CYS A 122 8.26 -2.33 -3.95
C CYS A 122 8.89 -2.32 -5.36
N LEU A 123 8.20 -2.87 -6.35
CA LEU A 123 8.66 -2.84 -7.74
C LEU A 123 8.70 -1.41 -8.31
N GLN A 124 7.77 -0.54 -7.92
CA GLN A 124 7.84 0.90 -8.25
C GLN A 124 9.10 1.52 -7.66
N GLN A 125 9.40 1.29 -6.39
CA GLN A 125 10.61 1.77 -5.73
C GLN A 125 11.87 1.28 -6.47
N TYR A 126 11.92 -0.02 -6.80
CA TYR A 126 13.01 -0.63 -7.55
C TYR A 126 13.20 0.01 -8.93
N PHE A 127 12.11 0.22 -9.67
CA PHE A 127 12.17 0.91 -10.95
C PHE A 127 12.72 2.33 -10.81
N THR A 128 12.29 3.08 -9.79
CA THR A 128 12.78 4.46 -9.61
C THR A 128 14.24 4.52 -9.23
N ALA A 129 14.75 3.49 -8.55
CA ALA A 129 16.17 3.38 -8.17
C ALA A 129 17.07 2.95 -9.32
N THR A 130 16.58 2.11 -10.24
CA THR A 130 17.42 1.40 -11.22
C THR A 130 17.08 1.71 -12.68
N GLY A 131 15.84 2.09 -12.97
CA GLY A 131 15.33 2.24 -14.34
C GLY A 131 15.02 0.91 -15.04
N ASP A 132 14.93 -0.20 -14.35
CA ASP A 132 14.69 -1.53 -14.93
C ASP A 132 13.32 -1.63 -15.61
N LYS A 133 13.34 -1.62 -16.94
CA LYS A 133 12.12 -1.61 -17.76
C LYS A 133 11.29 -2.89 -17.69
N ARG A 134 11.86 -4.00 -17.17
CA ARG A 134 11.11 -5.25 -16.95
C ARG A 134 9.88 -5.00 -16.05
N VAL A 135 10.02 -4.10 -15.06
CA VAL A 135 8.94 -3.72 -14.14
C VAL A 135 7.72 -3.18 -14.89
N LEU A 136 7.92 -2.33 -15.91
CA LEU A 136 6.81 -1.73 -16.65
C LEU A 136 6.01 -2.79 -17.44
N SER A 137 6.71 -3.71 -18.10
CA SER A 137 6.07 -4.81 -18.85
C SER A 137 5.32 -5.76 -17.91
N PHE A 138 5.94 -6.09 -16.78
CA PHE A 138 5.37 -6.91 -15.72
C PHE A 138 4.08 -6.31 -15.18
N MET A 139 4.10 -5.04 -14.77
CA MET A 139 2.93 -4.34 -14.22
C MET A 139 1.81 -4.20 -15.24
N ASN A 140 2.14 -3.91 -16.51
CA ASN A 140 1.13 -3.83 -17.58
C ASN A 140 0.38 -5.15 -17.75
N ARG A 141 1.07 -6.28 -17.75
CA ARG A 141 0.44 -7.60 -17.86
C ARG A 141 -0.42 -7.90 -16.62
N TYR A 142 0.07 -7.60 -15.43
CA TYR A 142 -0.68 -7.82 -14.20
C TYR A 142 -1.94 -6.96 -14.14
N PHE A 143 -1.87 -5.67 -14.44
CA PHE A 143 -3.04 -4.80 -14.40
C PHE A 143 -4.05 -5.12 -15.50
N ALA A 144 -3.60 -5.63 -16.64
CA ALA A 144 -4.50 -6.20 -17.64
C ALA A 144 -5.22 -7.47 -17.14
N TYR A 145 -4.52 -8.35 -16.43
CA TYR A 145 -5.12 -9.47 -15.71
C TYR A 145 -6.15 -9.00 -14.70
N MET A 146 -5.78 -8.09 -13.82
CA MET A 146 -6.64 -7.55 -12.76
C MET A 146 -7.92 -6.95 -13.36
N TYR A 147 -7.80 -6.13 -14.40
CA TYR A 147 -8.95 -5.50 -15.06
C TYR A 147 -9.98 -6.52 -15.59
N ARG A 148 -9.50 -7.64 -16.14
CA ARG A 148 -10.37 -8.70 -16.67
C ARG A 148 -11.03 -9.55 -15.60
N ASN A 149 -10.40 -9.70 -14.45
CA ASN A 149 -10.81 -10.66 -13.43
C ASN A 149 -11.53 -10.04 -12.22
N LEU A 150 -11.48 -8.71 -12.03
CA LEU A 150 -12.08 -8.06 -10.86
C LEU A 150 -13.60 -8.22 -10.75
N ASP A 151 -14.31 -8.44 -11.86
CA ASP A 151 -15.76 -8.63 -11.85
C ASP A 151 -16.13 -10.03 -11.33
N GLU A 152 -15.31 -11.05 -11.65
CA GLU A 152 -15.51 -12.44 -11.21
C GLU A 152 -14.84 -12.71 -9.85
N LYS A 153 -13.72 -12.05 -9.61
CA LYS A 153 -12.95 -12.12 -8.36
C LYS A 153 -12.79 -10.71 -7.78
N PRO A 154 -13.82 -10.18 -7.11
CA PRO A 154 -13.76 -8.81 -6.56
C PRO A 154 -12.69 -8.67 -5.49
N LEU A 155 -12.39 -7.42 -5.12
CA LEU A 155 -11.55 -7.15 -3.96
C LEU A 155 -12.17 -7.78 -2.72
N GLY A 156 -11.36 -8.43 -1.91
CA GLY A 156 -11.79 -9.07 -0.66
C GLY A 156 -10.96 -8.61 0.52
N LEU A 157 -11.48 -8.82 1.73
CA LEU A 157 -10.78 -8.59 2.98
C LEU A 157 -10.02 -7.23 3.02
N TRP A 158 -8.73 -7.27 3.29
CA TRP A 158 -7.88 -6.10 3.41
C TRP A 158 -7.74 -5.28 2.12
N ALA A 159 -7.85 -5.92 0.95
CA ALA A 159 -7.74 -5.24 -0.33
C ALA A 159 -8.84 -4.19 -0.56
N ILE A 160 -10.05 -4.42 -0.01
CA ILE A 160 -11.17 -3.44 -0.07
C ILE A 160 -10.80 -2.15 0.68
N ALA A 161 -10.22 -2.28 1.88
CA ALA A 161 -9.84 -1.14 2.70
C ALA A 161 -8.61 -0.40 2.14
N ARG A 162 -7.73 -1.12 1.45
CA ARG A 162 -6.38 -0.67 1.04
C ARG A 162 -6.23 -0.46 -0.47
N ALA A 163 -7.33 -0.43 -1.23
CA ALA A 163 -7.30 -0.26 -2.68
C ALA A 163 -6.55 1.00 -3.15
N GLY A 164 -6.51 2.05 -2.32
CA GLY A 164 -5.76 3.26 -2.60
C GLY A 164 -4.27 3.02 -2.89
N ASP A 165 -3.65 2.02 -2.27
CA ASP A 165 -2.27 1.64 -2.56
C ASP A 165 -2.11 1.15 -4.00
N ASN A 166 -3.06 0.35 -4.48
CA ASN A 166 -3.05 -0.12 -5.86
C ASN A 166 -3.34 1.00 -6.87
N ILE A 167 -4.35 1.84 -6.59
CA ILE A 167 -4.71 2.98 -7.44
C ILE A 167 -3.51 3.90 -7.65
N GLN A 168 -2.72 4.15 -6.59
CA GLN A 168 -1.50 4.94 -6.67
C GLN A 168 -0.51 4.37 -7.70
N ILE A 169 -0.28 3.07 -7.69
CA ILE A 169 0.65 2.41 -8.62
C ILE A 169 0.07 2.37 -10.04
N VAL A 170 -1.24 2.16 -10.18
CA VAL A 170 -1.91 2.21 -11.49
C VAL A 170 -1.79 3.59 -12.13
N GLN A 171 -2.04 4.68 -11.38
CA GLN A 171 -1.86 6.05 -11.85
C GLN A 171 -0.40 6.35 -12.17
N TRP A 172 0.55 5.88 -11.34
CA TRP A 172 1.97 6.01 -11.62
C TRP A 172 2.36 5.34 -12.95
N LEU A 173 1.89 4.13 -13.19
CA LEU A 173 2.15 3.42 -14.45
C LEU A 173 1.49 4.13 -15.64
N TYR A 174 0.26 4.67 -15.46
CA TYR A 174 -0.39 5.49 -16.47
C TYR A 174 0.45 6.72 -16.83
N ASN A 175 1.02 7.41 -15.85
CA ASN A 175 1.84 8.58 -16.07
C ASN A 175 3.06 8.30 -16.96
N ILE A 176 3.59 7.06 -16.89
CA ILE A 176 4.72 6.63 -17.73
C ILE A 176 4.23 6.17 -19.11
N THR A 177 3.21 5.30 -19.15
CA THR A 177 2.84 4.57 -20.37
C THR A 177 1.77 5.28 -21.21
N GLY A 178 0.89 6.07 -20.58
CA GLY A 178 -0.27 6.71 -21.21
C GLY A 178 -1.41 5.75 -21.57
N GLN A 179 -1.40 4.51 -21.07
CA GLN A 179 -2.42 3.51 -21.39
C GLN A 179 -3.74 3.82 -20.68
N LYS A 180 -4.75 4.29 -21.43
CA LYS A 180 -6.06 4.71 -20.88
C LYS A 180 -6.83 3.58 -20.15
N ALA A 181 -6.57 2.32 -20.46
CA ALA A 181 -7.16 1.19 -19.74
C ALA A 181 -6.83 1.19 -18.24
N LEU A 182 -5.66 1.74 -17.86
CA LEU A 182 -5.26 1.89 -16.46
C LEU A 182 -6.18 2.85 -15.69
N LEU A 183 -6.68 3.91 -16.33
CA LEU A 183 -7.64 4.81 -15.68
C LEU A 183 -8.97 4.12 -15.41
N LYS A 184 -9.44 3.28 -16.36
CA LYS A 184 -10.64 2.46 -16.14
C LYS A 184 -10.46 1.43 -15.02
N LEU A 185 -9.24 0.94 -14.82
CA LEU A 185 -8.94 0.08 -13.68
C LEU A 185 -9.02 0.86 -12.37
N CYS A 186 -8.59 2.14 -12.35
CA CYS A 186 -8.76 2.98 -11.17
C CYS A 186 -10.23 3.13 -10.77
N ASP A 187 -11.13 3.34 -11.77
CA ASP A 187 -12.58 3.41 -11.52
C ASP A 187 -13.10 2.13 -10.87
N LYS A 188 -12.79 0.96 -11.44
CA LYS A 188 -13.17 -0.34 -10.86
C LYS A 188 -12.66 -0.55 -9.43
N LEU A 189 -11.43 -0.11 -9.16
CA LEU A 189 -10.84 -0.22 -7.82
C LEU A 189 -11.54 0.71 -6.82
N LEU A 190 -11.90 1.92 -7.23
CA LEU A 190 -12.67 2.85 -6.40
C LEU A 190 -14.07 2.31 -6.10
N GLU A 191 -14.77 1.77 -7.11
CA GLU A 191 -16.10 1.17 -6.96
C GLU A 191 -16.12 -0.02 -5.98
N GLN A 192 -15.03 -0.78 -5.91
CA GLN A 192 -14.89 -1.95 -5.04
C GLN A 192 -14.22 -1.64 -3.70
N SER A 193 -13.85 -0.40 -3.42
CA SER A 193 -13.22 0.02 -2.17
C SER A 193 -14.22 0.60 -1.18
N ILE A 194 -13.81 0.70 0.10
CA ILE A 194 -14.52 1.51 1.08
C ILE A 194 -14.59 2.95 0.56
N ASP A 195 -15.75 3.60 0.73
CA ASP A 195 -15.91 5.04 0.47
C ASP A 195 -15.17 5.88 1.52
N TRP A 196 -13.85 5.93 1.38
CA TRP A 196 -13.01 6.74 2.25
C TRP A 196 -13.28 8.25 2.12
N THR A 197 -13.73 8.71 0.96
CA THR A 197 -14.13 10.11 0.77
C THR A 197 -15.31 10.46 1.66
N GLY A 198 -16.38 9.67 1.60
CA GLY A 198 -17.55 9.83 2.47
C GLY A 198 -17.20 9.69 3.94
N TYR A 199 -16.39 8.71 4.29
CA TYR A 199 -15.95 8.49 5.67
C TYR A 199 -15.17 9.69 6.23
N PHE A 200 -14.19 10.23 5.53
CA PHE A 200 -13.42 11.37 6.01
C PHE A 200 -14.21 12.68 6.10
N HIS A 201 -15.25 12.86 5.28
CA HIS A 201 -16.18 13.98 5.44
C HIS A 201 -16.94 13.91 6.77
N THR A 202 -17.39 12.73 7.13
CA THR A 202 -18.17 12.45 8.34
C THR A 202 -17.31 11.93 9.48
N PHE A 203 -15.97 11.94 9.33
CA PHE A 203 -15.03 11.36 10.28
C PHE A 203 -15.40 11.78 11.71
N PRO A 204 -15.77 10.81 12.57
CA PRO A 204 -16.35 11.12 13.88
C PRO A 204 -15.35 11.88 14.75
N ASP A 205 -15.84 12.84 15.53
CA ASP A 205 -15.02 13.47 16.56
C ASP A 205 -14.92 12.52 17.75
N ALA A 206 -13.72 12.31 18.27
CA ALA A 206 -13.47 11.46 19.44
C ALA A 206 -14.35 11.83 20.67
N ARG A 207 -14.80 13.07 20.76
CA ARG A 207 -15.70 13.55 21.83
C ARG A 207 -17.11 12.99 21.71
N ASP A 208 -17.54 12.62 20.49
CA ASP A 208 -18.89 12.13 20.25
C ASP A 208 -18.97 10.61 20.42
N GLN A 209 -17.84 9.93 20.50
CA GLN A 209 -17.75 8.49 20.70
C GLN A 209 -17.79 8.14 22.20
N LYS A 210 -18.96 8.29 22.80
CA LYS A 210 -19.23 7.85 24.19
C LYS A 210 -19.34 6.34 24.35
N ARG A 211 -19.12 5.54 23.31
CA ARG A 211 -19.36 4.10 23.34
C ARG A 211 -18.07 3.33 23.22
N ALA A 212 -17.69 2.65 24.30
CA ALA A 212 -16.81 1.50 24.18
C ALA A 212 -17.41 0.54 23.14
N PHE A 213 -16.55 0.02 22.27
CA PHE A 213 -16.97 -0.89 21.21
C PHE A 213 -17.60 -2.15 21.83
N PRO A 214 -18.88 -2.46 21.60
CA PRO A 214 -19.49 -3.61 22.28
C PRO A 214 -18.94 -4.91 21.74
N TRP A 215 -18.60 -5.84 22.63
CA TRP A 215 -18.12 -7.19 22.29
C TRP A 215 -19.04 -7.94 21.30
N SER A 216 -20.34 -7.64 21.33
CA SER A 216 -21.29 -8.19 20.37
C SER A 216 -21.02 -7.83 18.91
N LEU A 217 -20.28 -6.73 18.66
CA LEU A 217 -19.86 -6.33 17.31
C LEU A 217 -18.49 -6.92 16.93
N LEU A 218 -17.69 -7.36 17.92
CA LEU A 218 -16.39 -7.97 17.68
C LEU A 218 -16.47 -9.36 17.04
N LYS A 219 -17.41 -10.18 17.49
CA LYS A 219 -17.54 -11.56 17.03
C LYS A 219 -17.79 -11.68 15.52
N PRO A 220 -18.74 -10.89 14.94
CA PRO A 220 -18.92 -10.85 13.48
C PRO A 220 -17.74 -10.26 12.72
N MET A 221 -16.92 -9.41 13.35
CA MET A 221 -15.77 -8.77 12.72
C MET A 221 -14.57 -9.69 12.62
N LEU A 222 -14.39 -10.57 13.58
CA LEU A 222 -13.33 -11.57 13.62
C LEU A 222 -13.65 -12.79 12.76
N ASP A 223 -14.91 -12.90 12.32
CA ASP A 223 -15.34 -13.95 11.39
C ASP A 223 -15.02 -13.52 9.96
N GLU A 224 -13.99 -14.13 9.38
CA GLU A 224 -13.57 -13.90 7.99
C GLU A 224 -14.66 -14.24 6.97
N SER A 225 -15.71 -14.96 7.38
CA SER A 225 -16.90 -15.25 6.57
C SER A 225 -17.90 -14.10 6.53
N SER A 226 -17.68 -13.02 7.28
CA SER A 226 -18.59 -11.87 7.33
C SER A 226 -18.63 -11.14 5.99
N ASP A 227 -19.84 -10.73 5.59
CA ASP A 227 -20.02 -9.86 4.43
C ASP A 227 -19.15 -8.60 4.58
N PRO A 228 -18.17 -8.35 3.67
CA PRO A 228 -17.28 -7.21 3.75
C PRO A 228 -17.99 -5.86 3.58
N TRP A 229 -19.25 -5.87 3.17
CA TRP A 229 -20.09 -4.68 3.06
C TRP A 229 -20.99 -4.49 4.30
N SER A 230 -20.93 -5.38 5.27
CA SER A 230 -21.68 -5.21 6.52
C SER A 230 -21.17 -3.99 7.28
N PRO A 231 -22.06 -3.24 7.98
CA PRO A 231 -21.67 -2.09 8.79
C PRO A 231 -20.62 -2.43 9.87
N GLY A 232 -20.71 -3.64 10.44
CA GLY A 232 -19.75 -4.09 11.45
C GLY A 232 -18.36 -4.29 10.88
N TRP A 233 -18.23 -4.93 9.72
CA TRP A 233 -16.96 -5.12 9.07
C TRP A 233 -16.34 -3.78 8.64
N GLN A 234 -17.13 -2.89 8.03
CA GLN A 234 -16.66 -1.57 7.64
C GLN A 234 -16.17 -0.76 8.85
N GLN A 235 -16.89 -0.81 9.97
CA GLN A 235 -16.47 -0.13 11.20
C GLN A 235 -15.14 -0.70 11.74
N HIS A 236 -14.94 -2.01 11.67
CA HIS A 236 -13.66 -2.62 12.01
C HIS A 236 -12.52 -2.08 11.14
N GLN A 237 -12.74 -1.95 9.84
CA GLN A 237 -11.74 -1.38 8.93
C GLN A 237 -11.48 0.11 9.21
N HIS A 238 -12.52 0.86 9.55
CA HIS A 238 -12.42 2.28 9.88
C HIS A 238 -11.68 2.56 11.19
N THR A 239 -11.67 1.63 12.14
CA THR A 239 -10.96 1.79 13.43
C THR A 239 -9.53 1.25 13.42
N HIS A 240 -9.07 0.73 12.31
CA HIS A 240 -7.70 0.24 12.14
C HIS A 240 -6.79 1.38 11.69
N VAL A 241 -5.86 1.81 12.55
CA VAL A 241 -5.01 2.99 12.26
C VAL A 241 -4.20 2.86 10.97
N VAL A 242 -3.72 1.65 10.64
CA VAL A 242 -2.97 1.42 9.40
C VAL A 242 -3.87 1.63 8.17
N ASN A 243 -5.11 1.15 8.22
CA ASN A 243 -6.08 1.40 7.15
C ASN A 243 -6.35 2.90 6.99
N LEU A 244 -6.54 3.64 8.08
CA LEU A 244 -6.73 5.09 8.04
C LEU A 244 -5.53 5.80 7.42
N ALA A 245 -4.31 5.42 7.81
CA ALA A 245 -3.08 5.99 7.25
C ALA A 245 -2.96 5.73 5.74
N MET A 246 -3.24 4.50 5.30
CA MET A 246 -3.25 4.14 3.88
C MET A 246 -4.37 4.82 3.12
N ALA A 247 -5.55 4.93 3.72
CA ALA A 247 -6.75 5.50 3.13
C ALA A 247 -6.66 7.00 2.86
N LEU A 248 -5.87 7.75 3.64
CA LEU A 248 -5.72 9.21 3.46
C LEU A 248 -5.35 9.61 2.03
N LYS A 249 -4.62 8.78 1.30
CA LYS A 249 -4.27 9.06 -0.10
C LYS A 249 -5.46 8.87 -1.06
N THR A 250 -6.43 8.01 -0.73
CA THR A 250 -7.49 7.58 -1.64
C THR A 250 -8.34 8.75 -2.16
N PRO A 251 -8.84 9.69 -1.32
CA PRO A 251 -9.54 10.86 -1.83
C PRO A 251 -8.71 11.72 -2.77
N MET A 252 -7.40 11.83 -2.56
CA MET A 252 -6.53 12.62 -3.43
C MET A 252 -6.23 11.94 -4.76
N LEU A 253 -6.16 10.60 -4.77
CA LEU A 253 -6.03 9.82 -6.00
C LEU A 253 -7.32 9.90 -6.83
N ASP A 254 -8.46 9.84 -6.17
CA ASP A 254 -9.77 10.04 -6.77
C ASP A 254 -9.93 11.47 -7.31
N TYR A 255 -9.52 12.49 -6.55
CA TYR A 255 -9.44 13.87 -7.03
C TYR A 255 -8.57 14.00 -8.29
N ALA A 256 -7.42 13.36 -8.32
CA ALA A 256 -6.55 13.39 -9.49
C ALA A 256 -7.23 12.79 -10.72
N LEU A 257 -8.09 11.79 -10.55
CA LEU A 257 -8.81 11.12 -11.63
C LEU A 257 -10.04 11.90 -12.12
N HIS A 258 -10.86 12.42 -11.18
CA HIS A 258 -12.18 12.98 -11.47
C HIS A 258 -12.30 14.49 -11.28
N GLY A 259 -11.34 15.13 -10.60
CA GLY A 259 -11.29 16.58 -10.42
C GLY A 259 -12.34 17.18 -9.46
N CYS A 260 -13.05 16.35 -8.68
CA CYS A 260 -14.08 16.83 -7.77
C CYS A 260 -13.45 17.36 -6.47
N ILE A 261 -13.71 18.64 -6.15
CA ILE A 261 -13.12 19.30 -4.96
C ILE A 261 -13.52 18.63 -3.65
N LYS A 262 -14.66 17.95 -3.61
CA LYS A 262 -15.15 17.24 -2.43
C LYS A 262 -14.12 16.20 -1.92
N GLN A 263 -13.42 15.52 -2.82
CA GLN A 263 -12.37 14.56 -2.45
C GLN A 263 -11.19 15.24 -1.76
N ALA A 264 -10.76 16.40 -2.28
CA ALA A 264 -9.67 17.15 -1.64
C ALA A 264 -10.08 17.71 -0.26
N GLU A 265 -11.35 18.11 -0.09
CA GLU A 265 -11.89 18.53 1.21
C GLU A 265 -11.96 17.37 2.20
N ALA A 266 -12.33 16.17 1.76
CA ALA A 266 -12.33 14.96 2.58
C ALA A 266 -10.93 14.65 3.12
N PHE A 267 -9.90 14.71 2.27
CA PHE A 267 -8.52 14.57 2.72
C PHE A 267 -8.15 15.60 3.80
N LYS A 268 -8.45 16.88 3.58
CA LYS A 268 -8.12 17.95 4.54
C LYS A 268 -8.82 17.71 5.89
N THR A 269 -10.08 17.32 5.85
CA THR A 269 -10.86 17.02 7.06
C THR A 269 -10.30 15.82 7.80
N GLY A 270 -10.07 14.69 7.11
CA GLY A 270 -9.50 13.48 7.68
C GLY A 270 -8.13 13.74 8.29
N TRP A 271 -7.22 14.40 7.56
CA TRP A 271 -5.90 14.75 8.06
C TRP A 271 -5.96 15.62 9.31
N ALA A 272 -6.75 16.71 9.29
CA ALA A 272 -6.86 17.62 10.41
C ALA A 272 -7.38 16.92 11.68
N LYS A 273 -8.36 16.04 11.55
CA LYS A 273 -8.92 15.29 12.67
C LYS A 273 -7.95 14.25 13.23
N LEU A 274 -7.28 13.49 12.35
CA LEU A 274 -6.26 12.52 12.76
C LEU A 274 -5.10 13.22 13.49
N MET A 275 -4.59 14.31 12.94
CA MET A 275 -3.50 15.04 13.58
C MET A 275 -3.90 15.68 14.93
N ARG A 276 -5.15 16.13 15.06
CA ARG A 276 -5.65 16.68 16.31
C ARG A 276 -5.79 15.63 17.41
N ALA A 277 -6.28 14.43 17.07
CA ALA A 277 -6.59 13.37 18.03
C ALA A 277 -5.41 12.44 18.31
N HIS A 278 -4.59 12.17 17.30
CA HIS A 278 -3.55 11.14 17.30
C HIS A 278 -2.18 11.67 16.87
N GLY A 279 -2.07 12.97 16.59
CA GLY A 279 -0.85 13.59 16.09
C GLY A 279 0.30 13.52 17.06
N LEU A 280 1.46 13.20 16.55
CA LEU A 280 2.76 13.20 17.22
C LEU A 280 3.63 14.31 16.65
N ALA A 281 4.75 14.58 17.33
CA ALA A 281 5.77 15.49 16.82
C ALA A 281 6.21 15.08 15.40
N LEU A 282 6.59 16.07 14.59
CA LEU A 282 7.07 15.90 13.22
C LEU A 282 6.01 15.43 12.19
N GLY A 283 4.72 15.57 12.50
CA GLY A 283 3.65 15.29 11.54
C GLY A 283 3.33 13.81 11.37
N MET A 284 3.69 12.99 12.34
CA MET A 284 3.24 11.60 12.43
C MET A 284 1.98 11.51 13.28
N PHE A 285 1.29 10.38 13.19
CA PHE A 285 0.23 10.02 14.13
C PHE A 285 0.32 8.53 14.49
N SER A 286 -0.29 8.15 15.59
CA SER A 286 -0.39 6.75 16.05
C SER A 286 -1.81 6.46 16.49
N GLY A 287 -2.14 5.18 16.55
CA GLY A 287 -3.43 4.68 17.03
C GLY A 287 -3.36 3.18 17.20
N ASP A 288 -4.48 2.58 17.58
CA ASP A 288 -4.56 1.15 17.79
C ASP A 288 -4.76 0.39 16.47
N GLU A 289 -4.38 -0.86 16.47
CA GLU A 289 -4.60 -1.75 15.34
C GLU A 289 -6.10 -1.97 15.12
N HIS A 290 -6.87 -2.09 16.20
CA HIS A 290 -8.32 -2.28 16.15
C HIS A 290 -9.02 -1.63 17.33
N LEU A 291 -10.26 -1.17 17.10
CA LEU A 291 -11.28 -0.96 18.11
C LEU A 291 -11.03 0.15 19.12
N SER A 292 -10.08 1.02 18.92
CA SER A 292 -9.87 2.17 19.79
C SER A 292 -10.96 3.24 19.66
N GLY A 293 -11.82 3.13 18.66
CA GLY A 293 -12.83 4.14 18.37
C GLY A 293 -12.29 5.40 17.73
N ALA A 294 -11.08 5.36 17.24
CA ALA A 294 -10.46 6.47 16.55
C ALA A 294 -10.73 6.44 15.06
#